data_e0386c91d00e9d3e4f155ba66abb9a0d
#
_entry.id   e0386c91d00e9d3e4f155ba66abb9a0d
#
_cell.length_a   1.000
_cell.length_b   1.000
_cell.length_c   1.000
_cell.angle_alpha   90.00
_cell.angle_beta   90.00
_cell.angle_gamma   90.00
#
_symmetry.space_group_name_H-M   'P 1'
#
loop_
_entity.id
_entity.type
_entity.pdbx_description
1 polymer ?
#
loop_
_entity_poly.entity_id
_entity_poly.type
_entity_poly.pdbx_seq_one_letter_code
_entity_poly.pdbx_strand_id
1 'polypeptide(L)'
;IWEMSDITIEGDVKAQQGIRFNIFQLNQTYLGKDSRLNIGPKGFTGEKYGGSTYWDTEAYCIPFYMATKDQEVARNLLTYRYNQLDKAIENAGKLGFTNGAALYPMVTMNGEECHNEWEITFEEIHRNGAIAFAIFNYYRFTGDYSYIPEKGLEVLIGIARFWHQRATFSTNKNQYVILGVTGPNEYENNVNNNFYTNYIAKWCIDYAAEQIQKVSLEYPSDHKRIIEKVNLSNAELQEWKKVADNMYFPKSEELGVYLQQDGFLDKELVRVADLDRSQRPINQKWSWDRILRSPYIKQADVLQCFYFFEDHFSKEQLKNNFEFYESFTVHESSLSPCVHSIQAAVLDKMDMAYTFYLRTSRLDLDDYNKEVEEGCHITSMAGTWMSIVEGFGGMRVKDNTLHFAPKIPKEWEGYSFKINFRNQIVKVTVNQKATQIALEGNTAITVVVNGKEVAVAANGLVNV
;
A
#
# COMPACT_ATOMS: atom_id res chain seq x y z
N ILE A 1 -23.20 4.68 -9.03
CA ILE A 1 -22.10 4.85 -8.08
C ILE A 1 -22.45 4.11 -6.80
N TRP A 2 -23.48 4.51 -6.06
CA TRP A 2 -23.83 3.92 -4.76
C TRP A 2 -24.14 2.43 -4.84
N GLU A 3 -24.77 1.97 -5.89
CA GLU A 3 -25.11 0.55 -6.07
C GLU A 3 -23.90 -0.39 -5.92
N MET A 4 -22.73 0.04 -6.40
CA MET A 4 -21.49 -0.74 -6.35
C MET A 4 -20.61 -0.43 -5.15
N SER A 5 -20.51 0.84 -4.77
CA SER A 5 -19.50 1.27 -3.79
C SER A 5 -20.05 1.45 -2.37
N ASP A 6 -21.37 1.39 -2.16
CA ASP A 6 -21.95 1.56 -0.83
C ASP A 6 -21.52 0.43 0.12
N ILE A 7 -21.23 0.82 1.35
CA ILE A 7 -21.05 -0.09 2.48
C ILE A 7 -22.14 0.22 3.49
N THR A 8 -22.88 -0.80 3.91
CA THR A 8 -23.86 -0.66 4.99
C THR A 8 -23.27 -1.12 6.31
N ILE A 9 -23.50 -0.34 7.35
CA ILE A 9 -23.16 -0.70 8.75
C ILE A 9 -24.43 -0.55 9.57
N GLU A 10 -24.81 -1.60 10.28
CA GLU A 10 -26.00 -1.66 11.16
C GLU A 10 -25.54 -1.55 12.62
N GLY A 11 -26.29 -0.81 13.42
CA GLY A 11 -26.03 -0.62 14.85
C GLY A 11 -25.15 0.60 15.18
N ASP A 12 -24.46 1.20 14.19
CA ASP A 12 -23.57 2.34 14.42
C ASP A 12 -23.75 3.44 13.36
N VAL A 13 -24.56 4.45 13.69
CA VAL A 13 -24.88 5.58 12.80
C VAL A 13 -23.64 6.42 12.48
N LYS A 14 -22.70 6.57 13.43
CA LYS A 14 -21.48 7.38 13.21
C LYS A 14 -20.53 6.69 12.26
N ALA A 15 -20.34 5.38 12.41
CA ALA A 15 -19.54 4.58 11.50
C ALA A 15 -20.16 4.58 10.09
N GLN A 16 -21.48 4.43 9.96
CA GLN A 16 -22.20 4.49 8.69
C GLN A 16 -22.06 5.84 8.01
N GLN A 17 -22.20 6.94 8.74
CA GLN A 17 -22.01 8.30 8.21
C GLN A 17 -20.58 8.47 7.69
N GLY A 18 -19.58 8.05 8.48
CA GLY A 18 -18.16 8.17 8.12
C GLY A 18 -17.84 7.48 6.81
N ILE A 19 -18.17 6.20 6.67
CA ILE A 19 -17.84 5.46 5.45
C ILE A 19 -18.57 6.02 4.21
N ARG A 20 -19.83 6.42 4.32
CA ARG A 20 -20.54 7.02 3.19
C ARG A 20 -20.00 8.37 2.76
N PHE A 21 -19.60 9.21 3.72
CA PHE A 21 -18.91 10.46 3.42
C PHE A 21 -17.61 10.19 2.64
N ASN A 22 -16.81 9.25 3.10
CA ASN A 22 -15.54 8.91 2.47
C ASN A 22 -15.73 8.33 1.06
N ILE A 23 -16.69 7.42 0.87
CA ILE A 23 -17.03 6.87 -0.45
C ILE A 23 -17.51 7.98 -1.41
N PHE A 24 -18.27 8.95 -0.92
CA PHE A 24 -18.70 10.09 -1.74
C PHE A 24 -17.49 10.90 -2.22
N GLN A 25 -16.57 11.25 -1.33
CA GLN A 25 -15.38 12.02 -1.67
C GLN A 25 -14.48 11.28 -2.66
N LEU A 26 -14.25 9.99 -2.46
CA LEU A 26 -13.47 9.17 -3.40
C LEU A 26 -14.11 9.14 -4.81
N ASN A 27 -15.43 8.99 -4.88
CA ASN A 27 -16.14 8.95 -6.16
C ASN A 27 -16.14 10.29 -6.90
N GLN A 28 -16.11 11.41 -6.22
CA GLN A 28 -16.02 12.73 -6.88
C GLN A 28 -14.58 13.13 -7.22
N THR A 29 -13.59 12.58 -6.53
CA THR A 29 -12.18 12.93 -6.75
C THR A 29 -11.64 12.34 -8.06
N TYR A 30 -12.00 11.10 -8.41
CA TYR A 30 -11.45 10.43 -9.58
C TYR A 30 -12.52 9.61 -10.30
N LEU A 31 -12.69 9.88 -11.60
CA LEU A 31 -13.67 9.19 -12.46
C LEU A 31 -13.05 8.10 -13.33
N GLY A 32 -11.74 8.07 -13.47
CA GLY A 32 -11.01 7.02 -14.17
C GLY A 32 -11.06 7.04 -15.70
N LYS A 33 -11.55 8.10 -16.32
CA LYS A 33 -11.73 8.17 -17.79
C LYS A 33 -10.50 8.69 -18.54
N ASP A 34 -9.55 9.30 -17.85
CA ASP A 34 -8.38 9.93 -18.46
C ASP A 34 -7.12 9.45 -17.77
N SER A 35 -6.29 8.71 -18.49
CA SER A 35 -5.02 8.17 -17.99
C SER A 35 -3.91 9.23 -17.79
N ARG A 36 -4.18 10.49 -18.11
CA ARG A 36 -3.28 11.61 -17.81
C ARG A 36 -3.49 12.20 -16.42
N LEU A 37 -4.58 11.80 -15.74
CA LEU A 37 -4.97 12.30 -14.43
C LEU A 37 -4.64 11.27 -13.34
N ASN A 38 -4.40 11.78 -12.13
CA ASN A 38 -4.19 10.99 -10.93
C ASN A 38 -4.85 11.65 -9.72
N ILE A 39 -4.64 11.12 -8.54
CA ILE A 39 -5.28 11.50 -7.29
C ILE A 39 -4.29 12.28 -6.44
N GLY A 40 -4.62 13.51 -6.09
CA GLY A 40 -3.88 14.27 -5.08
C GLY A 40 -4.37 13.93 -3.66
N PRO A 41 -3.53 14.07 -2.62
CA PRO A 41 -3.90 13.73 -1.23
C PRO A 41 -5.13 14.48 -0.70
N LYS A 42 -5.40 15.68 -1.21
CA LYS A 42 -6.58 16.51 -0.88
C LYS A 42 -7.67 16.47 -1.96
N GLY A 43 -7.48 15.73 -3.05
CA GLY A 43 -8.39 15.73 -4.19
C GLY A 43 -8.61 17.15 -4.73
N PHE A 44 -9.88 17.58 -4.81
CA PHE A 44 -10.27 18.92 -5.21
C PHE A 44 -10.81 19.77 -4.05
N THR A 45 -10.57 19.36 -2.81
CA THR A 45 -11.18 19.98 -1.63
C THR A 45 -10.27 20.98 -0.92
N GLY A 46 -9.02 21.09 -1.31
CA GLY A 46 -8.06 22.03 -0.74
C GLY A 46 -6.80 22.20 -1.59
N GLU A 47 -5.99 23.21 -1.27
CA GLU A 47 -4.83 23.63 -2.05
C GLU A 47 -3.51 23.01 -1.58
N LYS A 48 -3.49 22.41 -0.39
CA LYS A 48 -2.29 21.76 0.14
C LYS A 48 -1.85 20.63 -0.79
N TYR A 49 -0.55 20.49 -0.98
CA TYR A 49 0.10 19.61 -1.96
C TYR A 49 -0.14 19.98 -3.43
N GLY A 50 -0.76 21.11 -3.73
CA GLY A 50 -0.90 21.65 -5.09
C GLY A 50 -1.64 20.75 -6.08
N GLY A 51 -2.42 19.78 -5.65
CA GLY A 51 -3.07 18.77 -6.50
C GLY A 51 -2.10 17.71 -7.06
N SER A 52 -0.84 17.70 -6.61
CA SER A 52 0.17 16.73 -7.05
C SER A 52 -0.14 15.33 -6.50
N THR A 53 0.30 14.31 -7.23
CA THR A 53 0.18 12.91 -6.80
C THR A 53 1.43 12.45 -6.05
N TYR A 54 1.20 11.53 -5.12
CA TYR A 54 2.19 10.86 -4.29
C TYR A 54 2.04 9.33 -4.46
N TRP A 55 2.83 8.53 -3.74
CA TRP A 55 2.71 7.08 -3.69
C TRP A 55 1.39 6.59 -3.05
N ASP A 56 0.68 7.48 -2.42
CA ASP A 56 -0.63 7.29 -1.79
C ASP A 56 -1.63 6.63 -2.72
N THR A 57 -1.62 7.02 -3.98
CA THR A 57 -2.51 6.45 -4.99
C THR A 57 -2.29 4.96 -5.14
N GLU A 58 -1.05 4.55 -5.29
CA GLU A 58 -0.68 3.15 -5.49
C GLU A 58 -0.89 2.32 -4.23
N ALA A 59 -0.54 2.87 -3.07
CA ALA A 59 -0.57 2.14 -1.81
C ALA A 59 -1.98 2.03 -1.19
N TYR A 60 -2.85 3.02 -1.41
CA TYR A 60 -4.13 3.12 -0.68
C TYR A 60 -5.35 3.32 -1.59
N CYS A 61 -5.26 4.17 -2.63
CA CYS A 61 -6.44 4.51 -3.42
C CYS A 61 -6.82 3.44 -4.44
N ILE A 62 -5.85 2.83 -5.12
CA ILE A 62 -6.08 1.81 -6.16
C ILE A 62 -6.96 0.66 -5.67
N PRO A 63 -6.79 0.09 -4.46
CA PRO A 63 -7.67 -0.98 -3.97
C PRO A 63 -9.16 -0.63 -4.02
N PHE A 64 -9.52 0.59 -3.64
CA PHE A 64 -10.92 1.06 -3.71
C PHE A 64 -11.44 1.11 -5.14
N TYR A 65 -10.72 1.76 -6.04
CA TYR A 65 -11.18 1.92 -7.43
C TYR A 65 -11.20 0.59 -8.18
N MET A 66 -10.22 -0.26 -7.93
CA MET A 66 -10.13 -1.60 -8.52
C MET A 66 -11.30 -2.49 -8.10
N ALA A 67 -11.75 -2.38 -6.85
CA ALA A 67 -12.82 -3.21 -6.31
C ALA A 67 -14.23 -2.64 -6.55
N THR A 68 -14.39 -1.33 -6.80
CA THR A 68 -15.69 -0.68 -6.84
C THR A 68 -16.06 -0.06 -8.21
N LYS A 69 -15.15 -0.12 -9.18
CA LYS A 69 -15.32 0.45 -10.52
C LYS A 69 -15.05 -0.59 -11.59
N ASP A 70 -15.28 -0.17 -12.83
CA ASP A 70 -14.83 -0.92 -14.00
C ASP A 70 -13.30 -1.02 -13.97
N GLN A 71 -12.77 -2.14 -14.43
CA GLN A 71 -11.34 -2.47 -14.41
C GLN A 71 -10.47 -1.40 -15.07
N GLU A 72 -10.99 -0.72 -16.11
CA GLU A 72 -10.30 0.35 -16.82
C GLU A 72 -9.90 1.52 -15.90
N VAL A 73 -10.68 1.80 -14.86
CA VAL A 73 -10.41 2.91 -13.93
C VAL A 73 -9.07 2.72 -13.21
N ALA A 74 -8.83 1.55 -12.65
CA ALA A 74 -7.55 1.22 -12.02
C ALA A 74 -6.43 1.09 -13.06
N ARG A 75 -6.72 0.53 -14.25
CA ARG A 75 -5.76 0.44 -15.35
C ARG A 75 -5.26 1.81 -15.80
N ASN A 76 -6.13 2.83 -15.81
CA ASN A 76 -5.76 4.20 -16.15
C ASN A 76 -4.83 4.82 -15.11
N LEU A 77 -4.97 4.53 -13.83
CA LEU A 77 -4.02 4.95 -12.79
C LEU A 77 -2.62 4.35 -13.00
N LEU A 78 -2.55 3.07 -13.39
CA LEU A 78 -1.28 2.44 -13.75
C LEU A 78 -0.70 3.01 -15.06
N THR A 79 -1.57 3.28 -16.05
CA THR A 79 -1.17 3.89 -17.33
C THR A 79 -0.59 5.30 -17.14
N TYR A 80 -1.08 6.05 -16.17
CA TYR A 80 -0.50 7.34 -15.77
C TYR A 80 1.00 7.19 -15.47
N ARG A 81 1.40 6.20 -14.68
CA ARG A 81 2.81 5.95 -14.38
C ARG A 81 3.59 5.47 -15.59
N TYR A 82 3.02 4.62 -16.44
CA TYR A 82 3.65 4.21 -17.69
C TYR A 82 3.94 5.42 -18.60
N ASN A 83 2.99 6.35 -18.73
CA ASN A 83 3.15 7.56 -19.54
C ASN A 83 4.29 8.46 -19.04
N GLN A 84 4.73 8.28 -17.82
CA GLN A 84 5.80 9.07 -17.19
C GLN A 84 7.13 8.30 -17.06
N LEU A 85 7.24 7.11 -17.67
CA LEU A 85 8.44 6.28 -17.55
C LEU A 85 9.70 6.99 -18.04
N ASP A 86 9.64 7.70 -19.16
CA ASP A 86 10.78 8.45 -19.69
C ASP A 86 11.22 9.56 -18.73
N LYS A 87 10.27 10.22 -18.06
CA LYS A 87 10.55 11.21 -17.02
C LYS A 87 11.16 10.58 -15.75
N ALA A 88 10.72 9.40 -15.39
CA ALA A 88 11.32 8.66 -14.27
C ALA A 88 12.75 8.22 -14.58
N ILE A 89 13.05 7.86 -15.83
CA ILE A 89 14.41 7.56 -16.28
C ILE A 89 15.29 8.83 -16.27
N GLU A 90 14.76 9.95 -16.76
CA GLU A 90 15.45 11.24 -16.70
C GLU A 90 15.73 11.65 -15.26
N ASN A 91 14.76 11.49 -14.36
CA ASN A 91 14.89 11.80 -12.93
C ASN A 91 16.00 10.94 -12.27
N ALA A 92 16.03 9.64 -12.54
CA ALA A 92 17.12 8.78 -12.08
C ALA A 92 18.48 9.20 -12.67
N GLY A 93 18.51 9.60 -13.95
CA GLY A 93 19.71 10.09 -14.63
C GLY A 93 20.32 11.33 -13.96
N LYS A 94 19.49 12.26 -13.47
CA LYS A 94 19.94 13.45 -12.70
C LYS A 94 20.68 13.08 -11.41
N LEU A 95 20.38 11.90 -10.86
CA LEU A 95 21.03 11.36 -9.66
C LEU A 95 22.20 10.42 -9.96
N GLY A 96 22.59 10.28 -11.25
CA GLY A 96 23.72 9.47 -11.69
C GLY A 96 23.41 8.01 -12.02
N PHE A 97 22.15 7.60 -12.01
CA PHE A 97 21.74 6.27 -12.45
C PHE A 97 21.68 6.20 -13.99
N THR A 98 21.95 5.03 -14.52
CA THR A 98 22.13 4.82 -15.97
C THR A 98 21.32 3.64 -16.49
N ASN A 99 21.50 3.30 -17.76
CA ASN A 99 20.94 2.09 -18.38
C ASN A 99 19.43 1.96 -18.23
N GLY A 100 18.67 3.08 -18.32
CA GLY A 100 17.21 3.04 -18.21
C GLY A 100 16.68 2.73 -16.80
N ALA A 101 17.50 2.91 -15.76
CA ALA A 101 17.01 2.92 -14.38
C ALA A 101 15.97 4.03 -14.20
N ALA A 102 14.84 3.73 -13.61
CA ALA A 102 13.75 4.67 -13.43
C ALA A 102 13.49 4.96 -11.95
N LEU A 103 13.51 6.23 -11.55
CA LEU A 103 13.06 6.70 -10.25
C LEU A 103 11.88 7.64 -10.46
N TYR A 104 10.70 7.17 -10.17
CA TYR A 104 9.50 7.99 -10.23
C TYR A 104 9.59 9.14 -9.24
N PRO A 105 9.06 10.34 -9.56
CA PRO A 105 9.06 11.45 -8.62
C PRO A 105 8.28 11.12 -7.36
N MET A 106 8.70 11.71 -6.24
CA MET A 106 7.96 11.63 -4.98
C MET A 106 6.65 12.40 -5.12
N VAL A 107 6.72 13.60 -5.69
CA VAL A 107 5.60 14.52 -5.86
C VAL A 107 5.55 14.97 -7.31
N THR A 108 4.45 14.73 -7.99
CA THR A 108 4.33 15.10 -9.41
C THR A 108 2.91 15.37 -9.88
N MET A 109 2.80 16.12 -10.95
CA MET A 109 1.58 16.24 -11.76
C MET A 109 1.76 15.60 -13.14
N ASN A 110 2.92 15.72 -13.74
CA ASN A 110 3.20 15.36 -15.13
C ASN A 110 4.45 14.49 -15.32
N GLY A 111 5.02 13.96 -14.25
CA GLY A 111 6.26 13.18 -14.27
C GLY A 111 7.51 13.96 -13.87
N GLU A 112 7.43 15.29 -13.79
CA GLU A 112 8.50 16.10 -13.20
C GLU A 112 8.45 16.03 -11.69
N GLU A 113 9.62 15.99 -11.03
CA GLU A 113 9.71 16.07 -9.57
C GLU A 113 9.43 17.49 -9.10
N CYS A 114 8.38 17.68 -8.30
CA CYS A 114 7.98 19.00 -7.81
C CYS A 114 8.75 19.47 -6.56
N HIS A 115 9.53 18.58 -5.91
CA HIS A 115 10.35 18.91 -4.75
C HIS A 115 9.57 19.59 -3.60
N ASN A 116 8.32 19.18 -3.37
CA ASN A 116 7.46 19.81 -2.39
C ASN A 116 7.98 19.62 -0.95
N GLU A 117 8.59 18.45 -0.68
CA GLU A 117 9.28 18.09 0.57
C GLU A 117 10.73 17.77 0.20
N TRP A 118 11.55 18.80 0.00
CA TRP A 118 12.82 18.68 -0.70
C TRP A 118 13.84 17.72 -0.06
N GLU A 119 13.92 17.67 1.28
CA GLU A 119 14.87 16.80 2.00
C GLU A 119 14.58 15.32 1.72
N ILE A 120 13.32 14.93 1.86
CA ILE A 120 12.91 13.54 1.73
C ILE A 120 12.65 13.11 0.29
N THR A 121 12.61 14.03 -0.65
CA THR A 121 12.44 13.75 -2.08
C THR A 121 13.48 12.74 -2.61
N PHE A 122 14.71 12.83 -2.14
CA PHE A 122 15.82 11.96 -2.56
C PHE A 122 15.95 10.71 -1.70
N GLU A 123 15.30 10.66 -0.55
CA GLU A 123 15.44 9.62 0.45
C GLU A 123 14.24 8.66 0.44
N GLU A 124 13.03 9.15 0.19
CA GLU A 124 11.79 8.39 0.23
C GLU A 124 11.56 7.58 -1.07
N ILE A 125 12.55 6.78 -1.43
CA ILE A 125 12.62 6.04 -2.69
C ILE A 125 11.73 4.80 -2.74
N HIS A 126 11.15 4.39 -1.63
CA HIS A 126 10.20 3.27 -1.55
C HIS A 126 8.94 3.48 -2.42
N ARG A 127 8.64 4.71 -2.84
CA ARG A 127 7.59 5.03 -3.80
C ARG A 127 7.67 4.23 -5.10
N ASN A 128 8.88 3.92 -5.57
CA ASN A 128 9.09 3.03 -6.70
C ASN A 128 8.49 1.64 -6.46
N GLY A 129 8.65 1.14 -5.24
CA GLY A 129 8.11 -0.14 -4.85
C GLY A 129 6.57 -0.15 -4.81
N ALA A 130 5.95 0.93 -4.36
CA ALA A 130 4.49 1.05 -4.36
C ALA A 130 3.90 0.96 -5.78
N ILE A 131 4.59 1.54 -6.79
CA ILE A 131 4.17 1.46 -8.19
C ILE A 131 4.25 0.00 -8.70
N ALA A 132 5.36 -0.69 -8.44
CA ALA A 132 5.50 -2.10 -8.81
C ALA A 132 4.46 -2.98 -8.10
N PHE A 133 4.20 -2.71 -6.81
CA PHE A 133 3.18 -3.43 -6.04
C PHE A 133 1.77 -3.17 -6.57
N ALA A 134 1.45 -1.97 -7.02
CA ALA A 134 0.17 -1.67 -7.64
C ALA A 134 -0.05 -2.45 -8.95
N ILE A 135 0.98 -2.63 -9.78
CA ILE A 135 0.92 -3.49 -10.98
C ILE A 135 0.63 -4.94 -10.60
N PHE A 136 1.34 -5.47 -9.59
CA PHE A 136 1.12 -6.81 -9.05
C PHE A 136 -0.30 -6.96 -8.51
N ASN A 137 -0.77 -6.02 -7.69
CA ASN A 137 -2.07 -6.08 -7.05
C ASN A 137 -3.21 -5.98 -8.07
N TYR A 138 -3.05 -5.13 -9.10
CA TYR A 138 -3.99 -5.02 -10.21
C TYR A 138 -4.16 -6.37 -10.93
N TYR A 139 -3.07 -6.99 -11.37
CA TYR A 139 -3.14 -8.29 -12.03
C TYR A 139 -3.74 -9.36 -11.11
N ARG A 140 -3.26 -9.45 -9.88
CA ARG A 140 -3.75 -10.41 -8.89
C ARG A 140 -5.25 -10.33 -8.69
N PHE A 141 -5.78 -9.13 -8.55
CA PHE A 141 -7.19 -8.89 -8.29
C PHE A 141 -8.06 -9.04 -9.54
N THR A 142 -7.71 -8.37 -10.63
CA THR A 142 -8.53 -8.29 -11.83
C THR A 142 -8.39 -9.49 -12.78
N GLY A 143 -7.26 -10.19 -12.72
CA GLY A 143 -6.88 -11.22 -13.68
C GLY A 143 -6.43 -10.67 -15.04
N ASP A 144 -6.42 -9.35 -15.23
CA ASP A 144 -5.96 -8.72 -16.47
C ASP A 144 -4.44 -8.70 -16.58
N TYR A 145 -3.90 -9.77 -17.14
CA TYR A 145 -2.47 -9.88 -17.39
C TYR A 145 -2.00 -9.02 -18.58
N SER A 146 -2.90 -8.61 -19.46
CA SER A 146 -2.55 -7.89 -20.70
C SER A 146 -1.79 -6.59 -20.44
N TYR A 147 -2.03 -5.95 -19.29
CA TYR A 147 -1.32 -4.72 -18.91
C TYR A 147 0.20 -4.92 -18.82
N ILE A 148 0.65 -6.08 -18.35
CA ILE A 148 2.09 -6.34 -18.14
C ILE A 148 2.86 -6.38 -19.46
N PRO A 149 2.54 -7.21 -20.47
CA PRO A 149 3.24 -7.20 -21.75
C PRO A 149 3.02 -5.92 -22.57
N GLU A 150 1.91 -5.20 -22.36
CA GLU A 150 1.67 -3.94 -23.08
C GLU A 150 2.48 -2.77 -22.54
N LYS A 151 2.57 -2.62 -21.22
CA LYS A 151 3.08 -1.42 -20.53
C LYS A 151 3.89 -1.75 -19.27
N GLY A 152 3.34 -2.59 -18.42
CA GLY A 152 3.83 -2.79 -17.05
C GLY A 152 5.24 -3.35 -17.00
N LEU A 153 5.64 -4.21 -17.94
CA LEU A 153 6.96 -4.83 -17.92
C LEU A 153 8.09 -3.79 -18.12
N GLU A 154 7.90 -2.78 -18.96
CA GLU A 154 8.88 -1.71 -19.13
C GLU A 154 9.05 -0.90 -17.83
N VAL A 155 7.95 -0.63 -17.13
CA VAL A 155 7.96 0.04 -15.81
C VAL A 155 8.72 -0.80 -14.79
N LEU A 156 8.41 -2.10 -14.70
CA LEU A 156 9.05 -3.02 -13.76
C LEU A 156 10.55 -3.15 -14.01
N ILE A 157 10.98 -3.21 -15.27
CA ILE A 157 12.41 -3.26 -15.65
C ILE A 157 13.11 -1.99 -15.20
N GLY A 158 12.54 -0.82 -15.49
CA GLY A 158 13.11 0.47 -15.08
C GLY A 158 13.28 0.59 -13.56
N ILE A 159 12.26 0.17 -12.81
CA ILE A 159 12.28 0.11 -11.33
C ILE A 159 13.33 -0.88 -10.82
N ALA A 160 13.41 -2.08 -11.39
CA ALA A 160 14.40 -3.09 -10.98
C ALA A 160 15.83 -2.62 -11.23
N ARG A 161 16.10 -1.96 -12.37
CA ARG A 161 17.39 -1.32 -12.68
C ARG A 161 17.77 -0.26 -11.67
N PHE A 162 16.82 0.56 -11.24
CA PHE A 162 17.06 1.53 -10.19
C PHE A 162 17.47 0.84 -8.88
N TRP A 163 16.73 -0.14 -8.42
CA TRP A 163 17.03 -0.84 -7.17
C TRP A 163 18.36 -1.58 -7.22
N HIS A 164 18.67 -2.25 -8.34
CA HIS A 164 19.95 -2.92 -8.53
C HIS A 164 21.14 -1.93 -8.40
N GLN A 165 21.04 -0.75 -9.00
CA GLN A 165 22.10 0.27 -8.96
C GLN A 165 22.11 1.04 -7.63
N ARG A 166 20.98 1.13 -6.93
CA ARG A 166 20.87 1.85 -5.65
C ARG A 166 21.43 1.06 -4.47
N ALA A 167 21.39 -0.25 -4.53
CA ALA A 167 21.97 -1.12 -3.52
C ALA A 167 23.49 -1.15 -3.64
N THR A 168 24.18 -1.11 -2.49
CA THR A 168 25.65 -1.15 -2.39
C THR A 168 26.07 -2.41 -1.66
N PHE A 169 27.11 -3.12 -2.15
CA PHE A 169 27.65 -4.26 -1.43
C PHE A 169 28.50 -3.79 -0.23
N SER A 170 28.08 -4.17 0.96
CA SER A 170 28.80 -3.92 2.19
C SER A 170 29.76 -5.07 2.50
N THR A 171 31.05 -4.83 2.45
CA THR A 171 32.06 -5.84 2.82
C THR A 171 31.97 -6.18 4.32
N ASN A 172 31.55 -5.23 5.15
CA ASN A 172 31.39 -5.44 6.59
C ASN A 172 30.24 -6.40 6.91
N LYS A 173 29.10 -6.25 6.21
CA LYS A 173 27.91 -7.11 6.40
C LYS A 173 27.95 -8.35 5.49
N ASN A 174 28.81 -8.37 4.48
CA ASN A 174 28.82 -9.37 3.38
C ASN A 174 27.45 -9.51 2.69
N GLN A 175 26.72 -8.40 2.56
CA GLN A 175 25.38 -8.30 2.00
C GLN A 175 25.20 -6.97 1.28
N TYR A 176 24.16 -6.86 0.46
CA TYR A 176 23.75 -5.60 -0.13
C TYR A 176 22.94 -4.77 0.85
N VAL A 177 23.24 -3.48 0.90
CA VAL A 177 22.64 -2.49 1.79
C VAL A 177 22.10 -1.31 1.00
N ILE A 178 21.13 -0.60 1.56
CA ILE A 178 20.61 0.67 1.03
C ILE A 178 20.82 1.73 2.11
N LEU A 179 21.60 2.75 1.79
CA LEU A 179 22.04 3.78 2.71
C LEU A 179 21.34 5.11 2.42
N GLY A 180 21.17 5.94 3.45
CA GLY A 180 20.66 7.31 3.31
C GLY A 180 19.26 7.37 2.72
N VAL A 181 18.29 6.78 3.41
CA VAL A 181 16.88 6.75 2.98
C VAL A 181 15.93 7.19 4.09
N THR A 182 14.73 7.55 3.70
CA THR A 182 13.58 7.75 4.56
C THR A 182 12.54 6.69 4.21
N GLY A 183 12.09 5.92 5.20
CA GLY A 183 10.97 5.00 5.04
C GLY A 183 9.62 5.73 5.10
N PRO A 184 8.49 5.01 5.11
CA PRO A 184 7.17 5.61 5.32
C PRO A 184 7.06 6.40 6.63
N ASN A 185 7.82 6.04 7.66
CA ASN A 185 7.96 6.85 8.87
C ASN A 185 8.86 8.06 8.63
N GLU A 186 8.30 9.15 8.16
CA GLU A 186 9.02 10.39 7.87
C GLU A 186 9.65 11.08 9.10
N TYR A 187 9.40 10.56 10.33
CA TYR A 187 10.11 11.00 11.54
C TYR A 187 11.52 10.44 11.66
N GLU A 188 11.96 9.70 10.66
CA GLU A 188 13.31 9.17 10.49
C GLU A 188 13.83 9.55 9.11
N ASN A 189 14.83 10.41 9.05
CA ASN A 189 15.44 10.82 7.79
C ASN A 189 16.89 10.35 7.71
N ASN A 190 17.37 10.13 6.48
CA ASN A 190 18.74 9.76 6.16
C ASN A 190 19.25 8.55 6.97
N VAL A 191 18.42 7.53 7.13
CA VAL A 191 18.75 6.31 7.85
C VAL A 191 19.33 5.25 6.91
N ASN A 192 20.03 4.28 7.49
CA ASN A 192 20.58 3.16 6.74
C ASN A 192 19.74 1.92 6.95
N ASN A 193 19.51 1.19 5.86
CA ASN A 193 18.83 -0.09 5.86
C ASN A 193 17.42 -0.01 6.49
N ASN A 194 16.59 0.94 6.02
CA ASN A 194 15.18 0.87 6.35
C ASN A 194 14.62 -0.47 5.87
N PHE A 195 14.02 -1.23 6.79
CA PHE A 195 13.56 -2.59 6.51
C PHE A 195 12.56 -2.64 5.34
N TYR A 196 11.55 -1.77 5.36
CA TYR A 196 10.56 -1.74 4.29
C TYR A 196 11.20 -1.40 2.95
N THR A 197 12.07 -0.41 2.89
CA THR A 197 12.78 -0.02 1.66
C THR A 197 13.64 -1.17 1.11
N ASN A 198 14.42 -1.84 1.95
CA ASN A 198 15.24 -2.98 1.52
C ASN A 198 14.37 -4.16 1.06
N TYR A 199 13.25 -4.41 1.76
CA TYR A 199 12.36 -5.52 1.43
C TYR A 199 11.65 -5.31 0.09
N ILE A 200 11.08 -4.13 -0.13
CA ILE A 200 10.38 -3.82 -1.38
C ILE A 200 11.33 -3.70 -2.56
N ALA A 201 12.59 -3.27 -2.33
CA ALA A 201 13.64 -3.28 -3.35
C ALA A 201 13.93 -4.70 -3.84
N LYS A 202 14.19 -5.62 -2.90
CA LYS A 202 14.36 -7.05 -3.24
C LYS A 202 13.16 -7.59 -3.99
N TRP A 203 11.97 -7.35 -3.47
CA TRP A 203 10.74 -7.86 -4.07
C TRP A 203 10.51 -7.31 -5.49
N CYS A 204 10.79 -6.03 -5.74
CA CYS A 204 10.67 -5.44 -7.09
C CYS A 204 11.61 -6.12 -8.09
N ILE A 205 12.84 -6.41 -7.68
CA ILE A 205 13.82 -7.11 -8.53
C ILE A 205 13.32 -8.52 -8.85
N ASP A 206 12.89 -9.29 -7.85
CA ASP A 206 12.39 -10.65 -8.02
C ASP A 206 11.13 -10.66 -8.90
N TYR A 207 10.18 -9.77 -8.63
CA TYR A 207 8.93 -9.69 -9.39
C TYR A 207 9.16 -9.30 -10.85
N ALA A 208 10.07 -8.35 -11.13
CA ALA A 208 10.43 -7.99 -12.50
C ALA A 208 11.05 -9.19 -13.24
N ALA A 209 11.96 -9.93 -12.61
CA ALA A 209 12.57 -11.12 -13.20
C ALA A 209 11.53 -12.22 -13.47
N GLU A 210 10.61 -12.47 -12.55
CA GLU A 210 9.48 -13.37 -12.70
C GLU A 210 8.60 -12.99 -13.91
N GLN A 211 8.24 -11.70 -14.01
CA GLN A 211 7.39 -11.22 -15.10
C GLN A 211 8.10 -11.26 -16.46
N ILE A 212 9.41 -11.00 -16.53
CA ILE A 212 10.20 -11.19 -17.76
C ILE A 212 10.11 -12.63 -18.23
N GLN A 213 10.31 -13.60 -17.32
CA GLN A 213 10.21 -15.01 -17.64
C GLN A 213 8.80 -15.39 -18.11
N LYS A 214 7.77 -14.95 -17.39
CA LYS A 214 6.38 -15.24 -17.74
C LYS A 214 5.98 -14.67 -19.09
N VAL A 215 6.33 -13.40 -19.37
CA VAL A 215 6.07 -12.78 -20.68
C VAL A 215 6.84 -13.47 -21.79
N SER A 216 8.05 -13.98 -21.55
CA SER A 216 8.79 -14.74 -22.54
C SER A 216 8.09 -16.04 -22.98
N LEU A 217 7.35 -16.67 -22.07
CA LEU A 217 6.62 -17.92 -22.32
C LEU A 217 5.24 -17.68 -22.94
N GLU A 218 4.50 -16.73 -22.42
CA GLU A 218 3.09 -16.51 -22.76
C GLU A 218 2.91 -15.46 -23.89
N TYR A 219 3.84 -14.50 -24.02
CA TYR A 219 3.80 -13.38 -24.97
C TYR A 219 5.16 -13.16 -25.67
N PRO A 220 5.69 -14.16 -26.42
CA PRO A 220 7.06 -14.12 -26.94
C PRO A 220 7.32 -12.94 -27.88
N SER A 221 6.35 -12.48 -28.63
CA SER A 221 6.48 -11.30 -29.53
C SER A 221 6.67 -10.01 -28.74
N ASP A 222 5.88 -9.81 -27.66
CA ASP A 222 6.03 -8.66 -26.79
C ASP A 222 7.33 -8.72 -25.99
N HIS A 223 7.69 -9.90 -25.49
CA HIS A 223 8.98 -10.11 -24.86
C HIS A 223 10.12 -9.65 -25.74
N LYS A 224 10.19 -10.15 -26.99
CA LYS A 224 11.23 -9.76 -27.95
C LYS A 224 11.28 -8.24 -28.15
N ARG A 225 10.13 -7.63 -28.42
CA ARG A 225 9.98 -6.18 -28.61
C ARG A 225 10.52 -5.38 -27.41
N ILE A 226 10.12 -5.80 -26.19
CA ILE A 226 10.51 -5.08 -24.98
C ILE A 226 12.00 -5.25 -24.70
N ILE A 227 12.52 -6.49 -24.73
CA ILE A 227 13.94 -6.77 -24.45
C ILE A 227 14.86 -6.04 -25.43
N GLU A 228 14.52 -6.01 -26.73
CA GLU A 228 15.24 -5.24 -27.73
C GLU A 228 15.18 -3.73 -27.45
N LYS A 229 13.98 -3.20 -27.14
CA LYS A 229 13.78 -1.77 -26.82
C LYS A 229 14.61 -1.32 -25.62
N VAL A 230 14.61 -2.10 -24.53
CA VAL A 230 15.31 -1.71 -23.29
C VAL A 230 16.73 -2.26 -23.21
N ASN A 231 17.19 -3.01 -24.22
CA ASN A 231 18.51 -3.64 -24.29
C ASN A 231 18.87 -4.44 -23.02
N LEU A 232 17.95 -5.32 -22.57
CA LEU A 232 18.15 -6.15 -21.40
C LEU A 232 18.93 -7.42 -21.73
N SER A 233 19.95 -7.74 -20.94
CA SER A 233 20.76 -8.95 -21.12
C SER A 233 20.57 -9.96 -20.01
N ASN A 234 20.86 -11.25 -20.30
CA ASN A 234 20.85 -12.30 -19.28
C ASN A 234 21.90 -12.06 -18.17
N ALA A 235 23.03 -11.45 -18.52
CA ALA A 235 24.04 -11.09 -17.51
C ALA A 235 23.50 -10.06 -16.51
N GLU A 236 22.70 -9.10 -16.96
CA GLU A 236 22.04 -8.13 -16.10
C GLU A 236 21.07 -8.82 -15.13
N LEU A 237 20.28 -9.79 -15.60
CA LEU A 237 19.36 -10.56 -14.73
C LEU A 237 20.10 -11.38 -13.67
N GLN A 238 21.28 -11.87 -13.96
CA GLN A 238 22.11 -12.57 -12.96
C GLN A 238 22.60 -11.63 -11.86
N GLU A 239 23.02 -10.41 -12.24
CA GLU A 239 23.42 -9.40 -11.24
C GLU A 239 22.21 -8.93 -10.40
N TRP A 240 21.02 -8.81 -10.98
CA TRP A 240 19.79 -8.53 -10.22
C TRP A 240 19.52 -9.61 -9.16
N LYS A 241 19.59 -10.87 -9.59
CA LYS A 241 19.39 -12.01 -8.66
C LYS A 241 20.41 -11.98 -7.52
N LYS A 242 21.66 -11.67 -7.81
CA LYS A 242 22.72 -11.57 -6.79
C LYS A 242 22.41 -10.50 -5.74
N VAL A 243 21.89 -9.34 -6.16
CA VAL A 243 21.47 -8.28 -5.24
C VAL A 243 20.27 -8.73 -4.40
N ALA A 244 19.23 -9.27 -5.05
CA ALA A 244 18.02 -9.70 -4.36
C ALA A 244 18.26 -10.82 -3.34
N ASP A 245 19.04 -11.84 -3.71
CA ASP A 245 19.33 -12.99 -2.83
C ASP A 245 20.20 -12.61 -1.60
N ASN A 246 20.93 -11.50 -1.67
CA ASN A 246 21.86 -11.08 -0.63
C ASN A 246 21.50 -9.72 0.00
N MET A 247 20.24 -9.29 -0.10
CA MET A 247 19.77 -8.06 0.53
C MET A 247 19.76 -8.19 2.06
N TYR A 248 20.30 -7.20 2.74
CA TYR A 248 20.34 -7.14 4.21
C TYR A 248 19.00 -6.65 4.77
N PHE A 249 18.54 -7.34 5.82
CA PHE A 249 17.36 -6.94 6.60
C PHE A 249 17.74 -6.83 8.07
N PRO A 250 17.64 -5.62 8.67
CA PRO A 250 17.93 -5.44 10.08
C PRO A 250 16.88 -6.13 10.95
N LYS A 251 17.32 -6.88 11.95
CA LYS A 251 16.41 -7.60 12.87
C LYS A 251 17.02 -7.75 14.25
N SER A 252 16.17 -7.94 15.23
CA SER A 252 16.53 -8.39 16.58
C SER A 252 15.99 -9.79 16.80
N GLU A 253 16.90 -10.76 16.94
CA GLU A 253 16.51 -12.15 17.25
C GLU A 253 15.93 -12.25 18.67
N GLU A 254 16.45 -11.47 19.61
CA GLU A 254 15.99 -11.44 21.00
C GLU A 254 14.53 -11.00 21.11
N LEU A 255 14.15 -9.95 20.38
CA LEU A 255 12.79 -9.40 20.37
C LEU A 255 11.87 -10.10 19.35
N GLY A 256 12.42 -10.87 18.42
CA GLY A 256 11.68 -11.50 17.34
C GLY A 256 11.04 -10.47 16.39
N VAL A 257 11.69 -9.33 16.17
CA VAL A 257 11.18 -8.25 15.30
C VAL A 257 12.19 -7.84 14.24
N TYR A 258 11.71 -7.37 13.10
CA TYR A 258 12.53 -6.61 12.17
C TYR A 258 12.72 -5.20 12.71
N LEU A 259 13.92 -4.65 12.55
CA LEU A 259 14.20 -3.27 12.98
C LEU A 259 13.89 -2.31 11.84
N GLN A 260 13.25 -1.19 12.15
CA GLN A 260 12.90 -0.19 11.14
C GLN A 260 14.12 0.27 10.34
N GLN A 261 15.27 0.44 11.00
CA GLN A 261 16.56 0.73 10.38
C GLN A 261 17.71 0.32 11.31
N ASP A 262 18.94 0.40 10.81
CA ASP A 262 20.13 0.27 11.65
C ASP A 262 20.08 1.29 12.81
N GLY A 263 20.44 0.87 14.03
CA GLY A 263 20.49 1.73 15.21
C GLY A 263 19.14 2.07 15.85
N PHE A 264 18.02 1.47 15.41
CA PHE A 264 16.70 1.76 16.01
C PHE A 264 16.67 1.49 17.53
N LEU A 265 17.32 0.42 18.00
CA LEU A 265 17.37 0.06 19.43
C LEU A 265 18.36 0.90 20.25
N ASP A 266 19.18 1.74 19.63
CA ASP A 266 20.08 2.66 20.32
C ASP A 266 19.36 3.91 20.86
N LYS A 267 18.09 4.08 20.47
CA LYS A 267 17.25 5.19 20.90
C LYS A 267 16.69 4.97 22.31
N GLU A 268 16.29 6.06 22.96
CA GLU A 268 15.55 6.00 24.23
C GLU A 268 14.13 5.50 23.95
N LEU A 269 13.87 4.22 24.22
CA LEU A 269 12.63 3.52 23.85
C LEU A 269 11.49 3.83 24.84
N VAL A 270 11.07 5.08 24.92
CA VAL A 270 9.88 5.51 25.70
C VAL A 270 8.62 5.24 24.89
N ARG A 271 7.69 4.47 25.46
CA ARG A 271 6.41 4.14 24.81
C ARG A 271 5.52 5.37 24.73
N VAL A 272 4.65 5.43 23.70
CA VAL A 272 3.65 6.51 23.55
C VAL A 272 2.73 6.62 24.76
N ALA A 273 2.41 5.52 25.41
CA ALA A 273 1.59 5.49 26.63
C ALA A 273 2.23 6.24 27.80
N ASP A 274 3.57 6.28 27.85
CA ASP A 274 4.35 6.92 28.93
C ASP A 274 4.71 8.38 28.56
N LEU A 275 4.42 8.82 27.33
CA LEU A 275 4.66 10.20 26.91
C LEU A 275 3.58 11.13 27.45
N ASP A 276 3.99 12.25 28.06
CA ASP A 276 3.07 13.29 28.51
C ASP A 276 2.18 13.79 27.35
N ARG A 277 0.88 13.71 27.55
CA ARG A 277 -0.12 14.10 26.54
C ARG A 277 -0.01 15.55 26.11
N SER A 278 0.51 16.43 26.96
CA SER A 278 0.75 17.86 26.62
C SER A 278 1.82 18.04 25.55
N GLN A 279 2.67 17.02 25.34
CA GLN A 279 3.72 17.03 24.31
C GLN A 279 3.22 16.57 22.93
N ARG A 280 1.95 16.17 22.81
CA ARG A 280 1.36 15.72 21.55
C ARG A 280 0.44 16.78 20.94
N PRO A 281 0.35 16.87 19.60
CA PRO A 281 1.15 16.12 18.62
C PRO A 281 2.62 16.57 18.64
N ILE A 282 3.57 15.61 18.51
CA ILE A 282 4.99 15.92 18.66
C ILE A 282 5.53 16.76 17.51
N ASN A 283 4.97 16.66 16.31
CA ASN A 283 5.33 17.51 15.16
C ASN A 283 5.06 18.99 15.38
N GLN A 284 4.16 19.33 16.30
CA GLN A 284 3.85 20.73 16.66
C GLN A 284 4.55 21.20 17.94
N LYS A 285 5.04 20.26 18.77
CA LYS A 285 5.57 20.56 20.11
C LYS A 285 7.08 20.39 20.22
N TRP A 286 7.68 19.55 19.39
CA TRP A 286 9.09 19.22 19.44
C TRP A 286 9.87 19.84 18.29
N SER A 287 11.15 20.08 18.49
CA SER A 287 12.07 20.36 17.39
C SER A 287 12.23 19.14 16.50
N TRP A 288 12.54 19.34 15.23
CA TRP A 288 12.81 18.26 14.30
C TRP A 288 13.97 17.37 14.77
N ASP A 289 15.05 17.99 15.29
CA ASP A 289 16.17 17.26 15.91
C ASP A 289 15.71 16.26 16.98
N ARG A 290 14.78 16.69 17.86
CA ARG A 290 14.28 15.82 18.92
C ARG A 290 13.42 14.68 18.36
N ILE A 291 12.64 14.94 17.32
CA ILE A 291 11.81 13.93 16.63
C ILE A 291 12.73 12.87 16.03
N LEU A 292 13.73 13.26 15.23
CA LEU A 292 14.66 12.34 14.57
C LEU A 292 15.44 11.42 15.54
N ARG A 293 15.68 11.86 16.77
CA ARG A 293 16.34 11.05 17.81
C ARG A 293 15.39 10.20 18.64
N SER A 294 14.07 10.36 18.45
CA SER A 294 13.07 9.62 19.20
C SER A 294 12.71 8.28 18.53
N PRO A 295 12.11 7.34 19.27
CA PRO A 295 11.64 6.09 18.71
C PRO A 295 10.26 6.23 18.05
N TYR A 296 9.69 7.43 18.00
CA TYR A 296 8.29 7.62 17.61
C TYR A 296 8.08 7.51 16.12
N ILE A 297 6.94 6.92 15.78
CA ILE A 297 6.56 6.55 14.43
C ILE A 297 5.31 7.36 14.05
N LYS A 298 5.43 8.14 12.96
CA LYS A 298 4.35 8.95 12.41
C LYS A 298 3.24 8.09 11.83
N GLN A 299 3.64 7.07 11.07
CA GLN A 299 2.76 6.13 10.37
C GLN A 299 3.47 4.80 10.13
N ALA A 300 2.72 3.76 9.76
CA ALA A 300 3.26 2.42 9.51
C ALA A 300 4.47 2.43 8.56
N ASP A 301 5.56 1.79 8.97
CA ASP A 301 6.80 1.59 8.23
C ASP A 301 7.08 0.08 8.09
N VAL A 302 7.65 -0.56 9.11
CA VAL A 302 7.77 -2.02 9.14
C VAL A 302 6.39 -2.67 8.96
N LEU A 303 5.37 -2.14 9.59
CA LEU A 303 4.00 -2.65 9.46
C LEU A 303 3.39 -2.43 8.07
N GLN A 304 3.86 -1.42 7.31
CA GLN A 304 3.49 -1.27 5.90
C GLN A 304 4.04 -2.43 5.05
N CYS A 305 5.25 -2.89 5.33
CA CYS A 305 5.82 -4.08 4.70
C CYS A 305 4.96 -5.32 5.00
N PHE A 306 4.58 -5.53 6.26
CA PHE A 306 3.71 -6.64 6.65
C PHE A 306 2.32 -6.56 6.04
N TYR A 307 1.81 -5.37 5.77
CA TYR A 307 0.55 -5.21 5.06
C TYR A 307 0.67 -5.60 3.57
N PHE A 308 1.69 -5.12 2.88
CA PHE A 308 1.88 -5.42 1.45
C PHE A 308 2.21 -6.90 1.21
N PHE A 309 3.01 -7.49 2.07
CA PHE A 309 3.57 -8.83 1.91
C PHE A 309 3.11 -9.79 3.01
N GLU A 310 1.84 -9.68 3.43
CA GLU A 310 1.27 -10.47 4.54
C GLU A 310 1.56 -11.98 4.40
N ASP A 311 1.49 -12.52 3.18
CA ASP A 311 1.71 -13.95 2.92
C ASP A 311 3.18 -14.38 3.04
N HIS A 312 4.12 -13.44 3.15
CA HIS A 312 5.55 -13.73 3.35
C HIS A 312 5.93 -13.88 4.82
N PHE A 313 5.04 -13.56 5.73
CA PHE A 313 5.30 -13.54 7.17
C PHE A 313 4.32 -14.43 7.92
N SER A 314 4.79 -15.06 9.00
CA SER A 314 3.91 -15.80 9.90
C SER A 314 3.03 -14.86 10.74
N LYS A 315 1.90 -15.38 11.24
CA LYS A 315 1.04 -14.63 12.18
C LYS A 315 1.79 -14.24 13.47
N GLU A 316 2.75 -15.05 13.89
CA GLU A 316 3.60 -14.75 15.05
C GLU A 316 4.54 -13.57 14.77
N GLN A 317 5.20 -13.55 13.61
CA GLN A 317 6.03 -12.42 13.20
C GLN A 317 5.19 -11.13 13.10
N LEU A 318 4.01 -11.19 12.48
CA LEU A 318 3.10 -10.05 12.46
C LEU A 318 2.75 -9.58 13.88
N LYS A 319 2.40 -10.50 14.78
CA LYS A 319 2.05 -10.16 16.18
C LYS A 319 3.20 -9.46 16.89
N ASN A 320 4.41 -10.02 16.83
CA ASN A 320 5.58 -9.47 17.51
C ASN A 320 5.89 -8.06 17.01
N ASN A 321 5.92 -7.88 15.68
CA ASN A 321 6.21 -6.58 15.08
C ASN A 321 5.07 -5.57 15.34
N PHE A 322 3.81 -5.99 15.27
CA PHE A 322 2.67 -5.12 15.57
C PHE A 322 2.71 -4.63 17.03
N GLU A 323 2.88 -5.51 17.99
CA GLU A 323 2.92 -5.16 19.43
C GLU A 323 4.11 -4.25 19.76
N PHE A 324 5.27 -4.48 19.11
CA PHE A 324 6.44 -3.64 19.28
C PHE A 324 6.21 -2.24 18.70
N TYR A 325 5.88 -2.13 17.41
CA TYR A 325 5.80 -0.84 16.72
C TYR A 325 4.56 -0.02 17.09
N GLU A 326 3.42 -0.66 17.40
CA GLU A 326 2.23 0.04 17.89
C GLU A 326 2.54 0.83 19.18
N SER A 327 3.40 0.28 20.05
CA SER A 327 3.76 0.96 21.29
C SER A 327 4.53 2.27 21.10
N PHE A 328 5.13 2.49 19.93
CA PHE A 328 5.87 3.70 19.55
C PHE A 328 5.15 4.55 18.49
N THR A 329 4.01 4.13 17.99
CA THR A 329 3.32 4.86 16.92
C THR A 329 2.42 5.96 17.51
N VAL A 330 2.74 7.21 17.17
CA VAL A 330 1.96 8.39 17.62
C VAL A 330 0.74 8.65 16.74
N HIS A 331 0.64 8.02 15.57
CA HIS A 331 -0.46 8.20 14.61
C HIS A 331 -0.70 9.67 14.24
N GLU A 332 0.35 10.38 13.89
CA GLU A 332 0.29 11.78 13.49
C GLU A 332 0.22 11.97 11.96
N SER A 333 -0.07 10.90 11.25
CA SER A 333 -0.41 10.90 9.82
C SER A 333 -1.82 10.37 9.62
N SER A 334 -2.51 10.93 8.63
CA SER A 334 -3.81 10.44 8.18
C SER A 334 -3.76 9.02 7.59
N LEU A 335 -2.59 8.56 7.15
CA LEU A 335 -2.38 7.23 6.57
C LEU A 335 -2.18 6.13 7.63
N SER A 336 -1.82 6.52 8.87
CA SER A 336 -1.44 5.56 9.90
C SER A 336 -2.58 4.63 10.34
N PRO A 337 -3.80 5.13 10.68
CA PRO A 337 -4.80 4.30 11.35
C PRO A 337 -5.31 3.11 10.52
N CYS A 338 -5.38 3.23 9.18
CA CYS A 338 -5.96 2.18 8.35
C CYS A 338 -5.12 0.88 8.36
N VAL A 339 -3.80 0.97 8.21
CA VAL A 339 -2.91 -0.21 8.24
C VAL A 339 -2.97 -0.87 9.61
N HIS A 340 -2.94 -0.08 10.68
CA HIS A 340 -3.05 -0.59 12.04
C HIS A 340 -4.43 -1.21 12.32
N SER A 341 -5.52 -0.65 11.78
CA SER A 341 -6.87 -1.23 11.86
C SER A 341 -6.93 -2.62 11.21
N ILE A 342 -6.40 -2.74 9.98
CA ILE A 342 -6.37 -4.00 9.24
C ILE A 342 -5.59 -5.07 10.01
N GLN A 343 -4.38 -4.76 10.46
CA GLN A 343 -3.53 -5.72 11.17
C GLN A 343 -4.07 -6.06 12.56
N ALA A 344 -4.65 -5.10 13.28
CA ALA A 344 -5.34 -5.37 14.53
C ALA A 344 -6.51 -6.36 14.33
N ALA A 345 -7.28 -6.20 13.24
CA ALA A 345 -8.33 -7.16 12.89
C ALA A 345 -7.75 -8.55 12.59
N VAL A 346 -6.66 -8.65 11.82
CA VAL A 346 -5.97 -9.93 11.55
C VAL A 346 -5.52 -10.61 12.85
N LEU A 347 -5.07 -9.83 13.83
CA LEU A 347 -4.59 -10.28 15.15
C LEU A 347 -5.70 -10.47 16.20
N ASP A 348 -6.97 -10.39 15.82
CA ASP A 348 -8.12 -10.52 16.72
C ASP A 348 -8.21 -9.42 17.82
N LYS A 349 -7.54 -8.29 17.62
CA LYS A 349 -7.56 -7.11 18.51
C LYS A 349 -8.71 -6.17 18.10
N MET A 350 -9.95 -6.64 18.19
CA MET A 350 -11.12 -5.99 17.59
C MET A 350 -11.42 -4.59 18.13
N ASP A 351 -11.28 -4.36 19.44
CA ASP A 351 -11.48 -3.02 20.04
C ASP A 351 -10.48 -1.98 19.48
N MET A 352 -9.25 -2.41 19.22
CA MET A 352 -8.21 -1.60 18.62
C MET A 352 -8.51 -1.35 17.13
N ALA A 353 -8.88 -2.40 16.39
CA ALA A 353 -9.26 -2.30 14.98
C ALA A 353 -10.41 -1.31 14.79
N TYR A 354 -11.44 -1.37 15.62
CA TYR A 354 -12.58 -0.45 15.61
C TYR A 354 -12.18 0.99 15.96
N THR A 355 -11.33 1.18 16.96
CA THR A 355 -10.82 2.50 17.35
C THR A 355 -10.07 3.17 16.19
N PHE A 356 -9.19 2.43 15.51
CA PHE A 356 -8.48 2.95 14.35
C PHE A 356 -9.38 3.17 13.14
N TYR A 357 -10.38 2.30 12.93
CA TYR A 357 -11.40 2.52 11.91
C TYR A 357 -12.15 3.85 12.14
N LEU A 358 -12.61 4.11 13.35
CA LEU A 358 -13.28 5.39 13.64
C LEU A 358 -12.35 6.58 13.42
N ARG A 359 -11.09 6.46 13.82
CA ARG A 359 -10.11 7.53 13.64
C ARG A 359 -9.89 7.88 12.17
N THR A 360 -9.83 6.89 11.27
CA THR A 360 -9.70 7.16 9.83
C THR A 360 -11.02 7.56 9.20
N SER A 361 -12.15 6.91 9.53
CA SER A 361 -13.44 7.17 8.89
C SER A 361 -14.05 8.53 9.23
N ARG A 362 -13.72 9.08 10.39
CA ARG A 362 -14.25 10.34 10.88
C ARG A 362 -13.23 11.46 10.96
N LEU A 363 -12.03 11.22 10.40
CA LEU A 363 -10.92 12.17 10.47
C LEU A 363 -11.33 13.60 10.10
N ASP A 364 -11.98 13.75 8.95
CA ASP A 364 -12.40 15.07 8.45
C ASP A 364 -13.77 15.51 9.01
N LEU A 365 -14.67 14.58 9.33
CA LEU A 365 -15.97 14.90 9.90
C LEU A 365 -15.89 15.44 11.33
N ASP A 366 -14.95 14.93 12.12
CA ASP A 366 -14.75 15.32 13.51
C ASP A 366 -13.55 16.28 13.68
N ASP A 367 -12.91 16.68 12.56
CA ASP A 367 -11.72 17.53 12.53
C ASP A 367 -10.65 17.07 13.53
N TYR A 368 -10.38 15.78 13.53
CA TYR A 368 -9.55 15.13 14.54
C TYR A 368 -8.14 15.73 14.65
N ASN A 369 -7.53 16.04 13.51
CA ASN A 369 -6.21 16.64 13.44
C ASN A 369 -6.23 18.17 13.44
N LYS A 370 -7.41 18.80 13.37
CA LYS A 370 -7.59 20.27 13.18
C LYS A 370 -6.96 20.75 11.87
N GLU A 371 -7.23 20.04 10.78
CA GLU A 371 -6.64 20.27 9.46
C GLU A 371 -7.69 20.36 8.35
N VAL A 372 -9.00 20.47 8.67
CA VAL A 372 -10.06 20.51 7.65
C VAL A 372 -9.97 21.73 6.73
N GLU A 373 -9.36 22.82 7.18
CA GLU A 373 -9.09 24.00 6.35
C GLU A 373 -8.13 23.68 5.18
N GLU A 374 -7.31 22.64 5.31
CA GLU A 374 -6.39 22.19 4.27
C GLU A 374 -7.07 21.30 3.20
N GLY A 375 -8.34 20.96 3.40
CA GLY A 375 -9.11 20.04 2.56
C GLY A 375 -9.17 18.61 3.12
N CYS A 376 -10.01 17.77 2.51
CA CYS A 376 -10.22 16.39 2.90
C CYS A 376 -8.98 15.51 2.72
N HIS A 377 -8.84 14.48 3.55
CA HIS A 377 -7.77 13.50 3.46
C HIS A 377 -8.19 12.31 2.59
N ILE A 378 -8.10 12.44 1.27
CA ILE A 378 -8.62 11.46 0.30
C ILE A 378 -7.99 10.08 0.48
N THR A 379 -6.70 10.01 0.77
CA THR A 379 -6.01 8.74 1.01
C THR A 379 -6.51 8.04 2.27
N SER A 380 -6.76 8.78 3.35
CA SER A 380 -7.38 8.24 4.56
C SER A 380 -8.79 7.71 4.30
N MET A 381 -9.52 8.35 3.40
CA MET A 381 -10.85 7.90 3.00
C MET A 381 -10.82 6.54 2.30
N ALA A 382 -9.82 6.33 1.41
CA ALA A 382 -9.56 5.02 0.83
C ALA A 382 -9.17 4.00 1.90
N GLY A 383 -8.32 4.39 2.85
CA GLY A 383 -7.95 3.59 4.01
C GLY A 383 -9.13 3.18 4.89
N THR A 384 -10.17 4.01 4.95
CA THR A 384 -11.42 3.67 5.64
C THR A 384 -12.14 2.49 4.97
N TRP A 385 -12.24 2.52 3.65
CA TRP A 385 -12.80 1.42 2.86
C TRP A 385 -11.96 0.14 3.07
N MET A 386 -10.63 0.24 3.00
CA MET A 386 -9.72 -0.87 3.23
C MET A 386 -9.89 -1.47 4.64
N SER A 387 -10.08 -0.65 5.68
CA SER A 387 -10.31 -1.12 7.05
C SER A 387 -11.55 -1.99 7.17
N ILE A 388 -12.61 -1.71 6.40
CA ILE A 388 -13.82 -2.55 6.40
C ILE A 388 -13.59 -3.80 5.54
N VAL A 389 -13.19 -3.63 4.29
CA VAL A 389 -13.18 -4.74 3.31
C VAL A 389 -12.00 -5.68 3.58
N GLU A 390 -10.80 -5.14 3.80
CA GLU A 390 -9.60 -5.94 4.05
C GLU A 390 -9.35 -6.22 5.54
N GLY A 391 -9.80 -5.32 6.43
CA GLY A 391 -9.71 -5.49 7.87
C GLY A 391 -10.86 -6.36 8.41
N PHE A 392 -12.05 -5.81 8.55
CA PHE A 392 -13.19 -6.55 9.13
C PHE A 392 -13.71 -7.66 8.21
N GLY A 393 -13.77 -7.44 6.90
CA GLY A 393 -14.13 -8.45 5.90
C GLY A 393 -13.05 -9.50 5.70
N GLY A 394 -11.81 -9.17 6.02
CA GLY A 394 -10.65 -10.03 5.84
C GLY A 394 -10.41 -10.43 4.38
N MET A 395 -10.82 -9.58 3.43
CA MET A 395 -10.69 -9.86 2.00
C MET A 395 -9.21 -9.95 1.59
N ARG A 396 -8.85 -11.04 0.92
CA ARG A 396 -7.54 -11.23 0.28
C ARG A 396 -7.73 -11.93 -1.05
N VAL A 397 -6.75 -11.78 -1.94
CA VAL A 397 -6.64 -12.62 -3.14
C VAL A 397 -5.39 -13.47 -3.01
N LYS A 398 -5.55 -14.80 -2.95
CA LYS A 398 -4.48 -15.78 -2.85
C LYS A 398 -4.69 -16.84 -3.91
N ASP A 399 -3.65 -17.19 -4.65
CA ASP A 399 -3.70 -18.20 -5.72
C ASP A 399 -4.92 -18.02 -6.66
N ASN A 400 -5.15 -16.77 -7.09
CA ASN A 400 -6.26 -16.39 -7.95
C ASN A 400 -7.67 -16.55 -7.35
N THR A 401 -7.79 -16.82 -6.06
CA THR A 401 -9.06 -17.05 -5.35
C THR A 401 -9.31 -15.95 -4.33
N LEU A 402 -10.57 -15.53 -4.20
CA LEU A 402 -11.00 -14.62 -3.13
C LEU A 402 -11.08 -15.37 -1.81
N HIS A 403 -10.45 -14.80 -0.81
CA HIS A 403 -10.53 -15.23 0.58
C HIS A 403 -11.22 -14.17 1.42
N PHE A 404 -12.01 -14.61 2.38
CA PHE A 404 -12.63 -13.77 3.41
C PHE A 404 -12.40 -14.39 4.79
N ALA A 405 -12.10 -13.55 5.76
CA ALA A 405 -12.03 -13.90 7.18
C ALA A 405 -12.86 -12.90 7.99
N PRO A 406 -14.21 -12.91 7.83
CA PRO A 406 -15.08 -11.89 8.36
C PRO A 406 -15.03 -11.85 9.88
N LYS A 407 -14.97 -10.64 10.40
CA LYS A 407 -15.05 -10.30 11.83
C LYS A 407 -16.00 -9.12 11.99
N ILE A 408 -16.63 -9.02 13.14
CA ILE A 408 -17.58 -7.95 13.43
C ILE A 408 -17.21 -7.28 14.75
N PRO A 409 -17.04 -5.95 14.78
CA PRO A 409 -16.90 -5.20 16.02
C PRO A 409 -18.16 -5.36 16.89
N LYS A 410 -18.01 -5.35 18.20
CA LYS A 410 -19.13 -5.48 19.13
C LYS A 410 -20.17 -4.35 19.06
N GLU A 411 -19.74 -3.21 18.51
CA GLU A 411 -20.56 -2.02 18.27
C GLU A 411 -21.51 -2.19 17.07
N TRP A 412 -21.26 -3.15 16.18
CA TRP A 412 -22.05 -3.37 14.97
C TRP A 412 -22.97 -4.58 15.11
N GLU A 413 -24.18 -4.45 14.57
CA GLU A 413 -25.10 -5.57 14.39
C GLU A 413 -24.82 -6.34 13.10
N GLY A 414 -24.35 -5.64 12.09
CA GLY A 414 -23.98 -6.18 10.79
C GLY A 414 -23.30 -5.17 9.88
N TYR A 415 -22.72 -5.67 8.81
CA TYR A 415 -22.21 -4.84 7.72
C TYR A 415 -22.27 -5.59 6.38
N SER A 416 -22.30 -4.83 5.28
CA SER A 416 -22.19 -5.43 3.96
C SER A 416 -21.45 -4.52 2.99
N PHE A 417 -20.78 -5.14 2.00
CA PHE A 417 -20.09 -4.46 0.91
C PHE A 417 -20.17 -5.26 -0.38
N LYS A 418 -19.94 -4.60 -1.50
CA LYS A 418 -19.77 -5.23 -2.82
C LYS A 418 -18.37 -4.99 -3.35
N ILE A 419 -17.86 -5.96 -4.10
CA ILE A 419 -16.61 -5.83 -4.86
C ILE A 419 -16.81 -6.36 -6.28
N ASN A 420 -16.16 -5.72 -7.25
CA ASN A 420 -16.06 -6.21 -8.61
C ASN A 420 -14.78 -7.06 -8.73
N PHE A 421 -14.92 -8.37 -8.63
CA PHE A 421 -13.80 -9.29 -8.79
C PHE A 421 -13.89 -9.97 -10.15
N ARG A 422 -12.94 -9.69 -11.03
CA ARG A 422 -12.85 -10.29 -12.38
C ARG A 422 -14.14 -10.15 -13.18
N ASN A 423 -14.70 -8.93 -13.17
CA ASN A 423 -15.97 -8.58 -13.83
C ASN A 423 -17.21 -9.32 -13.29
N GLN A 424 -17.15 -9.82 -12.07
CA GLN A 424 -18.28 -10.37 -11.34
C GLN A 424 -18.46 -9.63 -10.02
N ILE A 425 -19.69 -9.31 -9.67
CA ILE A 425 -19.98 -8.59 -8.43
C ILE A 425 -20.21 -9.60 -7.32
N VAL A 426 -19.34 -9.55 -6.32
CA VAL A 426 -19.45 -10.35 -5.10
C VAL A 426 -19.93 -9.46 -3.97
N LYS A 427 -21.09 -9.77 -3.40
CA LYS A 427 -21.62 -9.12 -2.20
C LYS A 427 -21.35 -9.98 -0.97
N VAL A 428 -20.75 -9.37 0.03
CA VAL A 428 -20.50 -9.96 1.34
C VAL A 428 -21.41 -9.28 2.36
N THR A 429 -22.17 -10.06 3.11
CA THR A 429 -22.99 -9.59 4.24
C THR A 429 -22.60 -10.36 5.48
N VAL A 430 -22.26 -9.65 6.54
CA VAL A 430 -21.80 -10.23 7.82
C VAL A 430 -22.70 -9.72 8.93
N ASN A 431 -23.17 -10.61 9.77
CA ASN A 431 -23.83 -10.28 11.02
C ASN A 431 -23.36 -11.22 12.14
N GLN A 432 -23.88 -11.04 13.36
CA GLN A 432 -23.47 -11.82 14.53
C GLN A 432 -23.71 -13.33 14.40
N LYS A 433 -24.52 -13.78 13.43
CA LYS A 433 -24.94 -15.19 13.31
C LYS A 433 -24.34 -15.90 12.09
N ALA A 434 -24.11 -15.17 10.99
CA ALA A 434 -23.72 -15.76 9.73
C ALA A 434 -22.98 -14.78 8.81
N THR A 435 -22.21 -15.35 7.92
CA THR A 435 -21.68 -14.67 6.74
C THR A 435 -22.42 -15.15 5.50
N GLN A 436 -22.81 -14.24 4.65
CA GLN A 436 -23.53 -14.53 3.42
C GLN A 436 -22.71 -14.00 2.23
N ILE A 437 -22.49 -14.85 1.24
CA ILE A 437 -21.83 -14.48 -0.03
C ILE A 437 -22.86 -14.59 -1.15
N ALA A 438 -23.11 -13.49 -1.86
CA ALA A 438 -23.95 -13.46 -3.04
C ALA A 438 -23.12 -13.08 -4.26
N LEU A 439 -23.41 -13.71 -5.38
CA LEU A 439 -22.76 -13.48 -6.66
C LEU A 439 -23.77 -12.90 -7.66
N GLU A 440 -23.48 -11.71 -8.18
CA GLU A 440 -24.18 -11.14 -9.32
C GLU A 440 -23.24 -11.32 -10.55
N GLY A 441 -23.45 -12.40 -11.32
CA GLY A 441 -22.57 -12.75 -12.44
C GLY A 441 -22.96 -14.07 -13.10
N ASN A 442 -22.51 -14.26 -14.32
CA ASN A 442 -22.93 -15.37 -15.17
C ASN A 442 -22.08 -16.66 -15.01
N THR A 443 -21.02 -16.60 -14.23
CA THR A 443 -20.11 -17.73 -14.02
C THR A 443 -19.96 -18.01 -12.53
N ALA A 444 -20.16 -19.26 -12.12
CA ALA A 444 -19.92 -19.67 -10.73
C ALA A 444 -18.45 -19.41 -10.32
N ILE A 445 -18.25 -19.05 -9.06
CA ILE A 445 -16.92 -18.88 -8.49
C ILE A 445 -16.75 -19.73 -7.23
N THR A 446 -15.52 -20.07 -6.92
CA THR A 446 -15.14 -20.58 -5.60
C THR A 446 -14.51 -19.45 -4.81
N VAL A 447 -14.93 -19.27 -3.58
CA VAL A 447 -14.29 -18.37 -2.59
C VAL A 447 -13.87 -19.18 -1.38
N VAL A 448 -12.96 -18.66 -0.58
CA VAL A 448 -12.57 -19.28 0.69
C VAL A 448 -13.08 -18.40 1.83
N VAL A 449 -13.87 -18.95 2.73
CA VAL A 449 -14.38 -18.23 3.90
C VAL A 449 -13.91 -18.94 5.17
N ASN A 450 -13.14 -18.23 6.01
CA ASN A 450 -12.54 -18.80 7.23
C ASN A 450 -11.80 -20.13 6.97
N GLY A 451 -11.03 -20.18 5.84
CA GLY A 451 -10.25 -21.35 5.45
C GLY A 451 -11.04 -22.50 4.78
N LYS A 452 -12.34 -22.33 4.55
CA LYS A 452 -13.19 -23.34 3.89
C LYS A 452 -13.56 -22.88 2.49
N GLU A 453 -13.40 -23.74 1.51
CA GLU A 453 -13.88 -23.49 0.14
C GLU A 453 -15.40 -23.50 0.09
N VAL A 454 -15.95 -22.52 -0.60
CA VAL A 454 -17.39 -22.27 -0.78
C VAL A 454 -17.66 -22.02 -2.26
N ALA A 455 -18.40 -22.90 -2.90
CA ALA A 455 -18.84 -22.70 -4.26
C ALA A 455 -20.09 -21.79 -4.28
N VAL A 456 -20.04 -20.71 -5.06
CA VAL A 456 -21.16 -19.78 -5.25
C VAL A 456 -21.62 -19.90 -6.70
N ALA A 457 -22.85 -20.35 -6.91
CA ALA A 457 -23.43 -20.47 -8.24
C ALA A 457 -23.61 -19.10 -8.90
N ALA A 458 -23.66 -19.09 -10.22
CA ALA A 458 -24.01 -17.89 -10.98
C ALA A 458 -25.35 -17.31 -10.49
N ASN A 459 -25.38 -16.02 -10.18
CA ASN A 459 -26.52 -15.31 -9.56
C ASN A 459 -27.04 -15.99 -8.28
N GLY A 460 -26.17 -16.70 -7.57
CA GLY A 460 -26.47 -17.47 -6.38
C GLY A 460 -26.12 -16.76 -5.08
N LEU A 461 -26.57 -17.36 -3.97
CA LEU A 461 -26.32 -16.91 -2.62
C LEU A 461 -26.05 -18.11 -1.74
N VAL A 462 -25.04 -18.01 -0.87
CA VAL A 462 -24.63 -19.05 0.08
C VAL A 462 -24.48 -18.44 1.47
N ASN A 463 -24.99 -19.15 2.49
CA ASN A 463 -24.73 -18.84 3.90
C ASN A 463 -23.57 -19.71 4.38
N VAL A 464 -22.63 -19.11 5.10
CA VAL A 464 -21.41 -19.75 5.61
C VAL A 464 -21.31 -19.63 7.12
#